data_9c9bbc7f3447602cd1b3ce5a01a5cb7e
#
_entry.id   9c9bbc7f3447602cd1b3ce5a01a5cb7e
#
_cell.length_a   1.000
_cell.length_b   1.000
_cell.length_c   1.000
_cell.angle_alpha   90.00
_cell.angle_beta   90.00
_cell.angle_gamma   90.00
#
_symmetry.space_group_name_H-M   'P 1'
#
loop_
_entity.id
_entity.type
_entity.pdbx_description
1 polymer ?
#
loop_
_entity_poly.entity_id
_entity_poly.type
_entity_poly.pdbx_seq_one_letter_code
_entity_poly.pdbx_strand_id
1 'polypeptide(L)'
;MKVLLTAVNAKYIHSNLAVYDLRAYAETYGTGGAQVEIAEYTINHTIDYILEGIYKAKPDVLCFSCYIWNLDYVEQLMDEYHKICPEVPIWVGGPEVSYETEAFLKAHPQVTGAMVGEGEETFLELCENYAKAGAGAKAGKVDFPGIKGIMYRAGESLVKTGAREPLDLNRIPFCYGAVEDFRNRIIYYESSRGCPFRCSYCLSSVEKTLRFRDVERVKKELAFFLEQEVAQVKFVDRTFNCRHEHAMEIWKFLIEHDNGVTNFHFEISADLLTDEEIALIGQMRPGLIQLEIGVQSTNDATITEIHRTMQLDRLKAVVRSIQEKENIHEHLDLIAGLPYEGYETFARSFDEIYALKPNQLQLGFLKVLKGSYMYEHATEYGLIYRSRPPYEVLKTNWLKFGEILRIRQVEEMLEVYYNSGQYATAIRLLETQYASAFAMFAELGTFYEEHGYFGMGHSRMRRAEILLEFAKERRSGVLPVLGEGLVYDLYERENLGSRPAWAADANEWKQMTRQYGKNGKQSHIERFFYRFSGHRQDTASLPERLEDPVYVRFDYTRRDPLDHQAQHEYLEYSGE
;
A
#
# COMPACT_ATOMS: atom_id res chain seq x y z
N MET A 1 20.23 -4.45 -31.16
CA MET A 1 20.45 -5.25 -29.94
C MET A 1 19.25 -5.12 -29.05
N LYS A 2 18.74 -6.23 -28.50
CA LYS A 2 17.56 -6.26 -27.63
C LYS A 2 17.97 -6.32 -26.16
N VAL A 3 17.52 -5.36 -25.37
CA VAL A 3 17.64 -5.35 -23.90
C VAL A 3 16.27 -5.58 -23.30
N LEU A 4 16.13 -6.61 -22.46
CA LEU A 4 14.88 -6.91 -21.77
C LEU A 4 14.96 -6.46 -20.31
N LEU A 5 14.14 -5.48 -19.95
CA LEU A 5 13.87 -5.09 -18.57
C LEU A 5 12.76 -5.97 -18.00
N THR A 6 13.08 -6.79 -17.02
CA THR A 6 12.12 -7.71 -16.40
C THR A 6 11.76 -7.24 -15.00
N ALA A 7 10.47 -7.05 -14.75
CA ALA A 7 9.90 -6.69 -13.46
C ALA A 7 8.92 -7.77 -12.98
N VAL A 8 9.06 -8.23 -11.74
CA VAL A 8 8.11 -9.12 -11.07
C VAL A 8 7.42 -8.32 -9.96
N ASN A 9 6.18 -7.92 -10.18
CA ASN A 9 5.41 -7.05 -9.30
C ASN A 9 4.74 -7.86 -8.17
N ALA A 10 4.43 -7.22 -7.04
CA ALA A 10 3.76 -7.86 -5.91
C ALA A 10 2.33 -8.34 -6.24
N LYS A 11 1.59 -7.59 -7.07
CA LYS A 11 0.24 -7.92 -7.56
C LYS A 11 0.06 -7.38 -8.98
N TYR A 12 -0.96 -7.88 -9.68
CA TYR A 12 -1.29 -7.45 -11.06
C TYR A 12 -1.61 -5.94 -11.15
N ILE A 13 -2.25 -5.40 -10.13
CA ILE A 13 -2.66 -3.98 -10.11
C ILE A 13 -1.47 -2.99 -10.05
N HIS A 14 -0.26 -3.45 -9.68
CA HIS A 14 0.94 -2.62 -9.61
C HIS A 14 1.68 -2.61 -10.95
N SER A 15 2.20 -1.45 -11.34
CA SER A 15 3.21 -1.28 -12.37
C SER A 15 4.57 -0.97 -11.72
N ASN A 16 5.65 -1.14 -12.45
CA ASN A 16 6.99 -0.84 -11.95
C ASN A 16 7.54 0.42 -12.63
N LEU A 17 7.31 1.60 -12.01
CA LEU A 17 7.73 2.89 -12.57
C LEU A 17 9.20 2.89 -13.00
N ALA A 18 10.11 2.28 -12.22
CA ALA A 18 11.55 2.31 -12.51
C ALA A 18 11.88 1.73 -13.90
N VAL A 19 11.29 0.61 -14.32
CA VAL A 19 11.60 0.03 -15.65
C VAL A 19 11.05 0.88 -16.80
N TYR A 20 9.94 1.59 -16.57
CA TYR A 20 9.38 2.53 -17.54
C TYR A 20 10.25 3.77 -17.69
N ASP A 21 10.74 4.34 -16.57
CA ASP A 21 11.65 5.49 -16.58
C ASP A 21 12.98 5.14 -17.23
N LEU A 22 13.55 3.96 -16.94
CA LEU A 22 14.78 3.47 -17.58
C LEU A 22 14.62 3.37 -19.10
N ARG A 23 13.50 2.79 -19.57
CA ARG A 23 13.20 2.70 -20.99
C ARG A 23 13.04 4.08 -21.61
N ALA A 24 12.20 4.93 -21.03
CA ALA A 24 11.94 6.26 -21.55
C ALA A 24 13.22 7.12 -21.62
N TYR A 25 14.09 7.00 -20.62
CA TYR A 25 15.37 7.68 -20.59
C TYR A 25 16.31 7.18 -21.70
N ALA A 26 16.41 5.85 -21.86
CA ALA A 26 17.25 5.26 -22.91
C ALA A 26 16.73 5.57 -24.33
N GLU A 27 15.41 5.59 -24.54
CA GLU A 27 14.80 5.95 -25.83
C GLU A 27 14.97 7.44 -26.17
N THR A 28 14.92 8.32 -25.16
CA THR A 28 15.02 9.78 -25.37
C THR A 28 16.45 10.24 -25.61
N TYR A 29 17.42 9.70 -24.88
CA TYR A 29 18.80 10.18 -24.91
C TYR A 29 19.79 9.23 -25.61
N GLY A 30 19.34 8.00 -25.90
CA GLY A 30 20.19 7.01 -26.54
C GLY A 30 20.39 7.21 -28.02
N THR A 31 21.48 6.64 -28.54
CA THR A 31 21.86 6.72 -29.96
C THR A 31 21.07 5.75 -30.87
N GLY A 32 20.09 5.00 -30.31
CA GLY A 32 19.25 4.08 -31.08
C GLY A 32 19.85 2.69 -31.35
N GLY A 33 21.00 2.37 -30.78
CA GLY A 33 21.66 1.07 -30.97
C GLY A 33 21.06 -0.09 -30.16
N ALA A 34 20.27 0.21 -29.15
CA ALA A 34 19.58 -0.74 -28.31
C ALA A 34 18.05 -0.57 -28.42
N GLN A 35 17.34 -1.67 -28.59
CA GLN A 35 15.87 -1.75 -28.44
C GLN A 35 15.58 -2.23 -27.02
N VAL A 36 14.90 -1.42 -26.22
CA VAL A 36 14.54 -1.74 -24.84
C VAL A 36 13.11 -2.22 -24.78
N GLU A 37 12.92 -3.45 -24.34
CA GLU A 37 11.60 -4.05 -24.10
C GLU A 37 11.38 -4.24 -22.60
N ILE A 38 10.11 -4.16 -22.17
CA ILE A 38 9.71 -4.41 -20.78
C ILE A 38 8.88 -5.70 -20.75
N ALA A 39 9.21 -6.59 -19.82
CA ALA A 39 8.39 -7.75 -19.47
C ALA A 39 7.96 -7.65 -18.01
N GLU A 40 6.66 -7.48 -17.78
CA GLU A 40 6.09 -7.41 -16.44
C GLU A 40 5.34 -8.69 -16.08
N TYR A 41 5.64 -9.18 -14.90
CA TYR A 41 5.04 -10.35 -14.28
C TYR A 41 4.61 -10.01 -12.84
N THR A 42 4.05 -10.99 -12.14
CA THR A 42 3.73 -10.87 -10.71
C THR A 42 4.21 -12.10 -9.96
N ILE A 43 4.38 -11.98 -8.64
CA ILE A 43 4.70 -13.11 -7.75
C ILE A 43 3.61 -14.20 -7.72
N ASN A 44 2.46 -13.97 -8.36
CA ASN A 44 1.39 -14.97 -8.52
C ASN A 44 1.59 -15.86 -9.77
N HIS A 45 2.49 -15.48 -10.68
CA HIS A 45 2.89 -16.33 -11.78
C HIS A 45 3.90 -17.38 -11.31
N THR A 46 3.88 -18.55 -11.90
CA THR A 46 4.91 -19.58 -11.64
C THR A 46 6.24 -19.17 -12.24
N ILE A 47 7.34 -19.68 -11.68
CA ILE A 47 8.69 -19.48 -12.22
C ILE A 47 8.76 -19.94 -13.67
N ASP A 48 8.19 -21.11 -14.00
CA ASP A 48 8.18 -21.65 -15.36
C ASP A 48 7.50 -20.72 -16.36
N TYR A 49 6.36 -20.11 -15.98
CA TYR A 49 5.66 -19.16 -16.84
C TYR A 49 6.51 -17.92 -17.14
N ILE A 50 7.18 -17.37 -16.11
CA ILE A 50 8.04 -16.20 -16.27
C ILE A 50 9.27 -16.56 -17.11
N LEU A 51 9.91 -17.70 -16.83
CA LEU A 51 11.08 -18.21 -17.53
C LEU A 51 10.79 -18.43 -19.02
N GLU A 52 9.64 -19.03 -19.35
CA GLU A 52 9.17 -19.22 -20.72
C GLU A 52 9.02 -17.87 -21.46
N GLY A 53 8.43 -16.88 -20.79
CA GLY A 53 8.25 -15.53 -21.36
C GLY A 53 9.58 -14.84 -21.66
N ILE A 54 10.53 -14.89 -20.72
CA ILE A 54 11.89 -14.32 -20.89
C ILE A 54 12.62 -15.04 -22.05
N TYR A 55 12.56 -16.37 -22.08
CA TYR A 55 13.20 -17.16 -23.14
C TYR A 55 12.65 -16.84 -24.54
N LYS A 56 11.32 -16.72 -24.67
CA LYS A 56 10.65 -16.34 -25.92
C LYS A 56 10.98 -14.92 -26.38
N ALA A 57 11.25 -14.02 -25.48
CA ALA A 57 11.68 -12.65 -25.79
C ALA A 57 13.06 -12.60 -26.45
N LYS A 58 13.93 -13.60 -26.26
CA LYS A 58 15.27 -13.72 -26.84
C LYS A 58 16.11 -12.45 -26.63
N PRO A 59 16.36 -12.00 -25.39
CA PRO A 59 17.17 -10.84 -25.14
C PRO A 59 18.65 -11.07 -25.47
N ASP A 60 19.32 -10.03 -25.96
CA ASP A 60 20.77 -9.99 -26.02
C ASP A 60 21.39 -9.61 -24.65
N VAL A 61 20.63 -8.86 -23.82
CA VAL A 61 20.95 -8.49 -22.44
C VAL A 61 19.67 -8.59 -21.60
N LEU A 62 19.75 -9.28 -20.46
CA LEU A 62 18.64 -9.44 -19.52
C LEU A 62 18.88 -8.61 -18.26
N CYS A 63 17.94 -7.75 -17.89
CA CYS A 63 18.01 -6.91 -16.71
C CYS A 63 16.82 -7.16 -15.78
N PHE A 64 17.08 -7.34 -14.48
CA PHE A 64 16.05 -7.51 -13.46
C PHE A 64 15.95 -6.33 -12.51
N SER A 65 14.74 -5.95 -12.19
CA SER A 65 14.39 -4.99 -11.15
C SER A 65 14.19 -5.73 -9.83
N CYS A 66 15.05 -5.46 -8.82
CA CYS A 66 15.15 -6.19 -7.56
C CYS A 66 14.60 -5.38 -6.39
N TYR A 67 13.47 -5.84 -5.86
CA TYR A 67 12.77 -5.27 -4.71
C TYR A 67 12.54 -6.34 -3.65
N ILE A 68 12.21 -5.90 -2.43
CA ILE A 68 11.96 -6.76 -1.28
C ILE A 68 10.84 -7.81 -1.50
N TRP A 69 9.91 -7.58 -2.41
CA TRP A 69 8.82 -8.53 -2.69
C TRP A 69 9.16 -9.57 -3.77
N ASN A 70 10.21 -9.34 -4.56
CA ASN A 70 10.49 -10.18 -5.73
C ASN A 70 11.87 -10.83 -5.74
N LEU A 71 12.75 -10.53 -4.79
CA LEU A 71 14.15 -10.99 -4.85
C LEU A 71 14.24 -12.52 -4.93
N ASP A 72 13.47 -13.25 -4.14
CA ASP A 72 13.44 -14.73 -4.18
C ASP A 72 13.05 -15.27 -5.57
N TYR A 73 12.15 -14.60 -6.29
CA TYR A 73 11.78 -14.93 -7.66
C TYR A 73 12.90 -14.63 -8.64
N VAL A 74 13.51 -13.45 -8.50
CA VAL A 74 14.61 -13.02 -9.37
C VAL A 74 15.82 -13.94 -9.22
N GLU A 75 16.18 -14.35 -8.01
CA GLU A 75 17.27 -15.30 -7.77
C GLU A 75 17.03 -16.63 -8.49
N GLN A 76 15.85 -17.20 -8.38
CA GLN A 76 15.49 -18.43 -9.08
C GLN A 76 15.51 -18.25 -10.61
N LEU A 77 14.95 -17.15 -11.12
CA LEU A 77 14.92 -16.86 -12.55
C LEU A 77 16.32 -16.69 -13.15
N MET A 78 17.24 -16.02 -12.45
CA MET A 78 18.63 -15.87 -12.87
C MET A 78 19.34 -17.22 -12.95
N ASP A 79 19.14 -18.08 -11.94
CA ASP A 79 19.73 -19.41 -11.89
C ASP A 79 19.24 -20.28 -13.04
N GLU A 80 17.92 -20.35 -13.25
CA GLU A 80 17.34 -21.21 -14.29
C GLU A 80 17.59 -20.67 -15.70
N TYR A 81 17.50 -19.35 -15.90
CA TYR A 81 17.75 -18.73 -17.21
C TYR A 81 19.20 -18.89 -17.64
N HIS A 82 20.17 -18.73 -16.74
CA HIS A 82 21.59 -18.90 -17.04
C HIS A 82 21.94 -20.34 -17.49
N LYS A 83 21.26 -21.37 -16.96
CA LYS A 83 21.44 -22.75 -17.41
C LYS A 83 21.02 -22.96 -18.88
N ILE A 84 20.01 -22.20 -19.33
CA ILE A 84 19.44 -22.30 -20.69
C ILE A 84 20.22 -21.43 -21.67
N CYS A 85 20.57 -20.20 -21.26
CA CYS A 85 21.23 -19.18 -22.09
C CYS A 85 22.45 -18.59 -21.36
N PRO A 86 23.54 -19.38 -21.16
CA PRO A 86 24.71 -18.95 -20.40
C PRO A 86 25.49 -17.81 -21.06
N GLU A 87 25.26 -17.55 -22.35
CA GLU A 87 25.89 -16.48 -23.11
C GLU A 87 25.22 -15.12 -22.92
N VAL A 88 23.98 -15.08 -22.43
CA VAL A 88 23.23 -13.83 -22.23
C VAL A 88 23.66 -13.17 -20.91
N PRO A 89 24.23 -11.95 -20.95
CA PRO A 89 24.59 -11.26 -19.72
C PRO A 89 23.36 -10.89 -18.91
N ILE A 90 23.43 -11.14 -17.59
CA ILE A 90 22.38 -10.82 -16.63
C ILE A 90 22.83 -9.63 -15.78
N TRP A 91 22.01 -8.60 -15.74
CA TRP A 91 22.18 -7.41 -14.90
C TRP A 91 21.04 -7.28 -13.90
N VAL A 92 21.35 -6.72 -12.75
CA VAL A 92 20.38 -6.46 -11.69
C VAL A 92 20.44 -5.00 -11.25
N GLY A 93 19.34 -4.46 -10.78
CA GLY A 93 19.25 -3.11 -10.20
C GLY A 93 18.09 -2.99 -9.23
N GLY A 94 18.12 -1.95 -8.42
CA GLY A 94 17.10 -1.69 -7.41
C GLY A 94 17.62 -1.79 -5.97
N PRO A 95 16.78 -1.48 -4.96
CA PRO A 95 17.22 -1.33 -3.57
C PRO A 95 17.82 -2.60 -2.96
N GLU A 96 17.34 -3.78 -3.34
CA GLU A 96 17.80 -5.05 -2.75
C GLU A 96 19.24 -5.43 -3.13
N VAL A 97 19.75 -4.87 -4.22
CA VAL A 97 21.09 -5.18 -4.75
C VAL A 97 22.04 -3.98 -4.68
N SER A 98 21.55 -2.79 -4.33
CA SER A 98 22.36 -1.58 -4.20
C SER A 98 23.13 -1.50 -2.90
N TYR A 99 22.65 -2.18 -1.86
CA TYR A 99 23.33 -2.36 -0.58
C TYR A 99 23.89 -3.79 -0.53
N GLU A 100 25.09 -3.96 0.04
CA GLU A 100 25.81 -5.27 0.07
C GLU A 100 26.00 -5.89 -1.33
N THR A 101 26.15 -5.07 -2.36
CA THR A 101 26.27 -5.48 -3.77
C THR A 101 27.36 -6.53 -4.00
N GLU A 102 28.49 -6.40 -3.31
CA GLU A 102 29.61 -7.34 -3.43
C GLU A 102 29.23 -8.74 -2.90
N ALA A 103 28.54 -8.80 -1.76
CA ALA A 103 28.08 -10.06 -1.20
C ALA A 103 27.04 -10.72 -2.13
N PHE A 104 26.11 -9.93 -2.67
CA PHE A 104 25.14 -10.42 -3.64
C PHE A 104 25.81 -11.01 -4.89
N LEU A 105 26.73 -10.29 -5.53
CA LEU A 105 27.42 -10.78 -6.71
C LEU A 105 28.32 -12.00 -6.42
N LYS A 106 28.91 -12.11 -5.22
CA LYS A 106 29.65 -13.33 -4.82
C LYS A 106 28.73 -14.55 -4.69
N ALA A 107 27.52 -14.36 -4.18
CA ALA A 107 26.53 -15.43 -4.06
C ALA A 107 25.95 -15.86 -5.42
N HIS A 108 25.93 -14.96 -6.42
CA HIS A 108 25.33 -15.18 -7.73
C HIS A 108 26.37 -15.05 -8.87
N PRO A 109 27.25 -16.07 -9.09
CA PRO A 109 28.32 -16.01 -10.08
C PRO A 109 27.84 -15.89 -11.55
N GLN A 110 26.58 -16.24 -11.82
CA GLN A 110 25.92 -16.13 -13.13
C GLN A 110 25.55 -14.66 -13.47
N VAL A 111 25.54 -13.74 -12.51
CA VAL A 111 25.20 -12.34 -12.72
C VAL A 111 26.44 -11.58 -13.20
N THR A 112 26.31 -10.86 -14.31
CA THR A 112 27.38 -10.06 -14.92
C THR A 112 27.72 -8.84 -14.06
N GLY A 113 26.70 -8.17 -13.53
CA GLY A 113 26.88 -7.01 -12.67
C GLY A 113 25.58 -6.43 -12.13
N ALA A 114 25.73 -5.43 -11.29
CA ALA A 114 24.64 -4.70 -10.65
C ALA A 114 24.75 -3.20 -10.91
N MET A 115 23.63 -2.55 -11.20
CA MET A 115 23.47 -1.10 -11.20
C MET A 115 23.18 -0.65 -9.77
N VAL A 116 23.98 0.28 -9.26
CA VAL A 116 23.97 0.74 -7.86
C VAL A 116 23.50 2.18 -7.79
N GLY A 117 22.45 2.44 -7.05
CA GLY A 117 21.82 3.76 -6.92
C GLY A 117 20.83 4.06 -8.04
N GLU A 118 20.79 5.33 -8.51
CA GLU A 118 19.89 5.76 -9.58
C GLU A 118 20.29 5.13 -10.92
N GLY A 119 19.31 4.59 -11.62
CA GLY A 119 19.55 3.72 -12.75
C GLY A 119 19.51 4.39 -14.12
N GLU A 120 18.89 5.54 -14.28
CA GLU A 120 18.50 6.12 -15.58
C GLU A 120 19.71 6.36 -16.50
N GLU A 121 20.72 7.11 -16.05
CA GLU A 121 21.94 7.34 -16.82
C GLU A 121 22.83 6.09 -16.91
N THR A 122 22.90 5.32 -15.81
CA THR A 122 23.68 4.08 -15.74
C THR A 122 23.18 3.05 -16.75
N PHE A 123 21.85 2.88 -16.84
CA PHE A 123 21.23 1.97 -17.79
C PHE A 123 21.43 2.42 -19.24
N LEU A 124 21.30 3.71 -19.52
CA LEU A 124 21.57 4.27 -20.85
C LEU A 124 23.00 3.95 -21.28
N GLU A 125 24.03 4.30 -20.46
CA GLU A 125 25.43 4.02 -20.76
C GLU A 125 25.69 2.52 -20.94
N LEU A 126 25.05 1.67 -20.15
CA LEU A 126 25.13 0.22 -20.29
C LEU A 126 24.60 -0.24 -21.65
N CYS A 127 23.41 0.21 -22.05
CA CYS A 127 22.82 -0.08 -23.36
C CYS A 127 23.69 0.36 -24.51
N GLU A 128 24.25 1.58 -24.46
CA GLU A 128 25.13 2.11 -25.51
C GLU A 128 26.43 1.33 -25.64
N ASN A 129 27.04 0.96 -24.51
CA ASN A 129 28.29 0.20 -24.54
C ASN A 129 28.10 -1.23 -25.07
N TYR A 130 26.99 -1.88 -24.72
CA TYR A 130 26.61 -3.16 -25.33
C TYR A 130 26.31 -3.01 -26.84
N ALA A 131 25.61 -1.96 -27.25
CA ALA A 131 25.29 -1.72 -28.65
C ALA A 131 26.57 -1.49 -29.50
N LYS A 132 27.54 -0.74 -28.96
CA LYS A 132 28.86 -0.54 -29.61
C LYS A 132 29.65 -1.85 -29.74
N ALA A 133 29.58 -2.73 -28.76
CA ALA A 133 30.24 -4.03 -28.77
C ALA A 133 29.59 -5.06 -29.72
N GLY A 134 28.32 -4.82 -30.11
CA GLY A 134 27.54 -5.64 -31.05
C GLY A 134 26.73 -6.74 -30.38
N ALA A 135 25.70 -7.25 -31.08
CA ALA A 135 24.83 -8.32 -30.58
C ALA A 135 25.67 -9.58 -30.25
N GLY A 136 25.37 -10.20 -29.09
CA GLY A 136 26.13 -11.35 -28.60
C GLY A 136 27.52 -11.02 -28.04
N ALA A 137 27.78 -9.75 -27.75
CA ALA A 137 29.07 -9.35 -27.18
C ALA A 137 29.24 -9.93 -25.78
N LYS A 138 30.30 -10.75 -25.61
CA LYS A 138 30.72 -11.23 -24.29
C LYS A 138 31.21 -10.06 -23.44
N ALA A 139 31.04 -10.15 -22.12
CA ALA A 139 31.42 -9.11 -21.16
C ALA A 139 32.84 -8.54 -21.38
N GLY A 140 33.79 -9.31 -21.87
CA GLY A 140 35.15 -8.86 -22.15
C GLY A 140 35.32 -7.88 -23.31
N LYS A 141 34.28 -7.57 -24.09
CA LYS A 141 34.28 -6.60 -25.20
C LYS A 141 33.54 -5.30 -24.88
N VAL A 142 32.89 -5.23 -23.72
CA VAL A 142 32.12 -4.07 -23.27
C VAL A 142 32.99 -3.20 -22.38
N ASP A 143 32.99 -1.90 -22.59
CA ASP A 143 33.74 -0.93 -21.77
C ASP A 143 32.98 -0.61 -20.49
N PHE A 144 33.05 -1.50 -19.50
CA PHE A 144 32.44 -1.29 -18.18
C PHE A 144 33.15 -0.25 -17.32
N PRO A 145 34.49 -0.14 -17.30
CA PRO A 145 35.18 0.86 -16.49
C PRO A 145 34.73 2.30 -16.72
N GLY A 146 34.24 2.63 -17.92
CA GLY A 146 33.73 3.96 -18.28
C GLY A 146 32.33 4.26 -17.71
N ILE A 147 31.59 3.26 -17.22
CA ILE A 147 30.24 3.42 -16.71
C ILE A 147 30.29 3.69 -15.21
N LYS A 148 29.69 4.80 -14.72
CA LYS A 148 29.53 5.06 -13.28
C LYS A 148 28.33 4.32 -12.71
N GLY A 149 28.35 4.06 -11.41
CA GLY A 149 27.22 3.47 -10.69
C GLY A 149 27.02 1.99 -10.96
N ILE A 150 28.07 1.23 -11.29
CA ILE A 150 27.97 -0.23 -11.43
C ILE A 150 29.02 -0.96 -10.57
N MET A 151 28.68 -2.20 -10.23
CA MET A 151 29.64 -3.22 -9.81
C MET A 151 29.52 -4.39 -10.77
N TYR A 152 30.63 -4.83 -11.38
CA TYR A 152 30.61 -5.86 -12.41
C TYR A 152 31.72 -6.89 -12.22
N ARG A 153 31.57 -8.04 -12.89
CA ARG A 153 32.51 -9.16 -12.86
C ARG A 153 33.57 -9.02 -13.95
N ALA A 154 34.84 -8.94 -13.56
CA ALA A 154 36.01 -8.94 -14.43
C ALA A 154 36.83 -10.20 -14.18
N GLY A 155 36.53 -11.28 -14.89
CA GLY A 155 37.06 -12.60 -14.58
C GLY A 155 36.58 -13.09 -13.19
N GLU A 156 37.53 -13.43 -12.32
CA GLU A 156 37.22 -13.84 -10.95
C GLU A 156 37.04 -12.68 -9.97
N SER A 157 37.39 -11.46 -10.38
CA SER A 157 37.33 -10.26 -9.54
C SER A 157 36.02 -9.50 -9.74
N LEU A 158 35.60 -8.79 -8.67
CA LEU A 158 34.51 -7.81 -8.73
C LEU A 158 35.11 -6.40 -8.75
N VAL A 159 34.64 -5.57 -9.68
CA VAL A 159 35.09 -4.19 -9.86
C VAL A 159 33.95 -3.24 -9.61
N LYS A 160 34.09 -2.33 -8.66
CA LYS A 160 33.16 -1.24 -8.39
C LYS A 160 33.64 0.02 -9.08
N THR A 161 32.78 0.66 -9.87
CA THR A 161 33.06 1.95 -10.51
C THR A 161 32.70 3.11 -9.59
N GLY A 162 33.04 4.34 -10.00
CA GLY A 162 32.71 5.55 -9.25
C GLY A 162 31.19 5.71 -9.05
N ALA A 163 30.80 6.29 -7.92
CA ALA A 163 29.39 6.66 -7.69
C ALA A 163 28.93 7.71 -8.72
N ARG A 164 27.63 7.69 -9.02
CA ARG A 164 26.98 8.69 -9.85
C ARG A 164 26.45 9.84 -8.99
N GLU A 165 26.54 11.06 -9.52
CA GLU A 165 25.89 12.21 -8.92
C GLU A 165 24.36 12.07 -9.05
N PRO A 166 23.58 12.59 -8.09
CA PRO A 166 22.13 12.57 -8.15
C PRO A 166 21.58 13.23 -9.41
N LEU A 167 20.67 12.56 -10.12
CA LEU A 167 20.10 13.02 -11.39
C LEU A 167 19.16 14.22 -11.19
N ASP A 168 19.20 15.22 -12.07
CA ASP A 168 18.13 16.21 -12.17
C ASP A 168 16.85 15.54 -12.67
N LEU A 169 15.79 15.55 -11.83
CA LEU A 169 14.52 14.88 -12.14
C LEU A 169 13.83 15.45 -13.39
N ASN A 170 14.14 16.68 -13.78
CA ASN A 170 13.61 17.28 -15.01
C ASN A 170 14.17 16.63 -16.28
N ARG A 171 15.24 15.85 -16.17
CA ARG A 171 15.79 15.07 -17.28
C ARG A 171 15.09 13.72 -17.47
N ILE A 172 14.29 13.24 -16.50
CA ILE A 172 13.57 11.98 -16.66
C ILE A 172 12.34 12.23 -17.55
N PRO A 173 12.24 11.63 -18.74
CA PRO A 173 11.11 11.84 -19.62
C PRO A 173 9.81 11.29 -19.00
N PHE A 174 8.67 11.81 -19.46
CA PHE A 174 7.36 11.24 -19.11
C PHE A 174 7.21 9.87 -19.78
N CYS A 175 7.04 8.83 -18.98
CA CYS A 175 7.09 7.45 -19.46
C CYS A 175 5.74 6.86 -19.89
N TYR A 176 4.63 7.58 -19.70
CA TYR A 176 3.27 7.13 -19.98
C TYR A 176 2.78 7.64 -21.34
N GLY A 177 3.12 6.94 -22.43
CA GLY A 177 2.67 7.32 -23.78
C GLY A 177 1.32 6.71 -24.18
N ALA A 178 0.98 5.52 -23.67
CA ALA A 178 -0.28 4.82 -23.95
C ALA A 178 -0.85 4.28 -22.65
N VAL A 179 -1.97 4.85 -22.18
CA VAL A 179 -2.60 4.49 -20.90
C VAL A 179 -3.34 3.15 -20.98
N GLU A 180 -3.72 2.71 -22.19
CA GLU A 180 -4.38 1.41 -22.41
C GLU A 180 -3.58 0.23 -21.84
N ASP A 181 -2.26 0.33 -21.84
CA ASP A 181 -1.35 -0.69 -21.26
C ASP A 181 -1.48 -0.78 -19.73
N PHE A 182 -2.03 0.27 -19.09
CA PHE A 182 -2.22 0.37 -17.65
C PHE A 182 -3.69 0.23 -17.22
N ARG A 183 -4.56 -0.26 -18.09
CA ARG A 183 -5.97 -0.49 -17.76
C ARG A 183 -6.10 -1.42 -16.56
N ASN A 184 -6.85 -0.98 -15.54
CA ASN A 184 -7.00 -1.65 -14.25
C ASN A 184 -5.71 -1.78 -13.42
N ARG A 185 -4.74 -0.89 -13.66
CA ARG A 185 -3.51 -0.77 -12.86
C ARG A 185 -3.44 0.58 -12.18
N ILE A 186 -2.72 0.61 -11.06
CA ILE A 186 -2.32 1.85 -10.40
C ILE A 186 -1.17 2.44 -11.20
N ILE A 187 -1.28 3.70 -11.57
CA ILE A 187 -0.20 4.48 -12.16
C ILE A 187 0.64 5.06 -11.03
N TYR A 188 1.95 4.83 -11.09
CA TYR A 188 2.90 5.43 -10.15
C TYR A 188 3.53 6.66 -10.76
N TYR A 189 3.61 7.74 -10.00
CA TYR A 189 4.15 9.01 -10.45
C TYR A 189 5.12 9.58 -9.42
N GLU A 190 6.24 10.16 -9.88
CA GLU A 190 7.26 10.77 -9.03
C GLU A 190 7.35 12.26 -9.33
N SER A 191 7.02 13.13 -8.36
CA SER A 191 7.22 14.58 -8.46
C SER A 191 8.44 15.05 -7.67
N SER A 192 8.88 14.25 -6.70
CA SER A 192 10.10 14.50 -5.93
C SER A 192 10.80 13.21 -5.54
N ARG A 193 12.12 13.25 -5.39
CA ARG A 193 12.97 12.13 -4.95
C ARG A 193 13.82 12.54 -3.75
N GLY A 194 13.95 11.61 -2.79
CA GLY A 194 14.58 11.83 -1.51
C GLY A 194 13.59 12.12 -0.39
N CYS A 195 14.08 12.26 0.85
CA CYS A 195 13.26 12.56 2.03
C CYS A 195 14.05 13.47 2.99
N PRO A 196 13.43 14.51 3.57
CA PRO A 196 14.12 15.39 4.52
C PRO A 196 14.36 14.73 5.88
N PHE A 197 13.64 13.65 6.20
CA PHE A 197 13.71 12.94 7.48
C PHE A 197 14.82 11.90 7.52
N ARG A 198 15.16 11.46 8.74
CA ARG A 198 16.26 10.53 9.01
C ARG A 198 15.82 9.27 9.75
N CYS A 199 14.59 8.82 9.50
CA CYS A 199 14.05 7.64 10.19
C CYS A 199 15.00 6.44 10.06
N SER A 200 15.41 5.86 11.18
CA SER A 200 16.46 4.84 11.25
C SER A 200 16.11 3.52 10.54
N TYR A 201 14.84 3.22 10.35
CA TYR A 201 14.33 2.02 9.68
C TYR A 201 14.14 2.19 8.17
N CYS A 202 14.24 3.42 7.65
CA CYS A 202 13.83 3.75 6.28
C CYS A 202 15.03 3.92 5.35
N LEU A 203 15.02 3.28 4.19
CA LEU A 203 16.06 3.45 3.16
C LEU A 203 16.07 4.85 2.53
N SER A 204 14.92 5.53 2.50
CA SER A 204 14.85 6.90 1.96
C SER A 204 15.60 7.92 2.82
N SER A 205 15.99 7.56 4.05
CA SER A 205 16.83 8.38 4.93
C SER A 205 18.32 8.30 4.58
N VAL A 206 18.73 7.33 3.76
CA VAL A 206 20.13 7.12 3.36
C VAL A 206 20.55 8.16 2.32
N GLU A 207 19.67 8.43 1.37
CA GLU A 207 19.89 9.51 0.40
C GLU A 207 19.39 10.84 0.95
N LYS A 208 20.31 11.81 1.10
CA LYS A 208 20.01 13.10 1.75
C LYS A 208 19.65 14.22 0.79
N THR A 209 19.65 13.94 -0.52
CA THR A 209 19.42 14.96 -1.55
C THR A 209 17.97 14.98 -1.97
N LEU A 210 17.21 15.94 -1.42
CA LEU A 210 15.82 16.17 -1.82
C LEU A 210 15.77 17.01 -3.09
N ARG A 211 15.11 16.48 -4.14
CA ARG A 211 14.98 17.10 -5.46
C ARG A 211 13.53 17.07 -5.91
N PHE A 212 13.13 18.08 -6.68
CA PHE A 212 11.78 18.24 -7.20
C PHE A 212 11.80 18.40 -8.70
N ARG A 213 10.79 17.88 -9.37
CA ARG A 213 10.48 18.24 -10.75
C ARG A 213 9.93 19.66 -10.81
N ASP A 214 10.13 20.33 -11.94
CA ASP A 214 9.48 21.60 -12.23
C ASP A 214 7.96 21.46 -12.12
N VAL A 215 7.32 22.36 -11.36
CA VAL A 215 5.90 22.24 -11.06
C VAL A 215 5.01 22.39 -12.30
N GLU A 216 5.40 23.21 -13.25
CA GLU A 216 4.65 23.39 -14.50
C GLU A 216 4.72 22.14 -15.39
N ARG A 217 5.83 21.42 -15.30
CA ARG A 217 5.96 20.10 -15.93
C ARG A 217 5.07 19.07 -15.24
N VAL A 218 5.08 19.03 -13.90
CA VAL A 218 4.20 18.16 -13.11
C VAL A 218 2.73 18.39 -13.49
N LYS A 219 2.28 19.65 -13.54
CA LYS A 219 0.91 20.00 -13.94
C LYS A 219 0.54 19.48 -15.34
N LYS A 220 1.45 19.57 -16.32
CA LYS A 220 1.22 19.02 -17.67
C LYS A 220 1.10 17.50 -17.68
N GLU A 221 1.94 16.82 -16.89
CA GLU A 221 1.94 15.36 -16.79
C GLU A 221 0.66 14.88 -16.05
N LEU A 222 0.20 15.61 -15.03
CA LEU A 222 -1.08 15.35 -14.34
C LEU A 222 -2.30 15.62 -15.23
N ALA A 223 -2.25 16.68 -16.06
CA ALA A 223 -3.31 16.95 -17.04
C ALA A 223 -3.53 15.76 -17.97
N PHE A 224 -2.43 15.10 -18.42
CA PHE A 224 -2.55 13.90 -19.24
C PHE A 224 -3.32 12.78 -18.52
N PHE A 225 -3.05 12.52 -17.24
CA PHE A 225 -3.77 11.48 -16.50
C PHE A 225 -5.26 11.82 -16.31
N LEU A 226 -5.57 13.10 -16.07
CA LEU A 226 -6.94 13.60 -15.95
C LEU A 226 -7.70 13.49 -17.28
N GLU A 227 -7.08 13.85 -18.41
CA GLU A 227 -7.66 13.72 -19.75
C GLU A 227 -7.91 12.25 -20.14
N GLN A 228 -7.07 11.33 -19.67
CA GLN A 228 -7.22 9.90 -19.91
C GLN A 228 -8.14 9.20 -18.90
N GLU A 229 -8.76 9.94 -17.97
CA GLU A 229 -9.65 9.40 -16.93
C GLU A 229 -9.03 8.22 -16.16
N VAL A 230 -7.72 8.33 -15.83
CA VAL A 230 -7.01 7.31 -15.07
C VAL A 230 -7.68 7.14 -13.70
N ALA A 231 -8.02 5.90 -13.33
CA ALA A 231 -8.74 5.66 -12.09
C ALA A 231 -7.94 6.08 -10.84
N GLN A 232 -6.64 5.75 -10.80
CA GLN A 232 -5.78 6.07 -9.66
C GLN A 232 -4.33 6.36 -10.07
N VAL A 233 -3.80 7.46 -9.53
CA VAL A 233 -2.38 7.84 -9.59
C VAL A 233 -1.81 7.86 -8.18
N LYS A 234 -0.82 7.00 -7.88
CA LYS A 234 -0.10 6.99 -6.62
C LYS A 234 1.24 7.70 -6.78
N PHE A 235 1.42 8.78 -6.01
CA PHE A 235 2.71 9.44 -5.89
C PHE A 235 3.67 8.54 -5.09
N VAL A 236 4.91 8.42 -5.57
CA VAL A 236 5.98 7.68 -4.88
C VAL A 236 6.89 8.60 -4.07
N ASP A 237 6.57 9.86 -4.01
CA ASP A 237 7.19 10.88 -3.16
C ASP A 237 7.12 10.46 -1.69
N ARG A 238 8.25 10.46 -0.97
CA ARG A 238 8.34 9.90 0.39
C ARG A 238 7.73 10.78 1.47
N THR A 239 7.62 12.07 1.22
CA THR A 239 6.90 13.05 2.04
C THR A 239 6.49 14.17 1.12
N PHE A 240 5.36 14.01 0.46
CA PHE A 240 4.91 14.90 -0.60
C PHE A 240 4.81 16.37 -0.15
N ASN A 241 4.32 16.60 1.07
CA ASN A 241 4.13 17.94 1.62
C ASN A 241 5.35 18.53 2.33
N CYS A 242 6.55 17.97 2.13
CA CYS A 242 7.77 18.52 2.75
C CYS A 242 8.20 19.88 2.17
N ARG A 243 7.66 20.29 1.03
CA ARG A 243 7.80 21.60 0.40
C ARG A 243 6.42 22.17 0.11
N HIS A 244 5.97 23.08 0.97
CA HIS A 244 4.61 23.62 0.95
C HIS A 244 4.19 24.23 -0.39
N GLU A 245 5.05 25.04 -1.03
CA GLU A 245 4.72 25.67 -2.31
C GLU A 245 4.47 24.62 -3.39
N HIS A 246 5.28 23.56 -3.42
CA HIS A 246 5.13 22.48 -4.39
C HIS A 246 3.81 21.72 -4.22
N ALA A 247 3.48 21.36 -2.98
CA ALA A 247 2.24 20.68 -2.64
C ALA A 247 1.01 21.53 -2.96
N MET A 248 1.03 22.81 -2.52
CA MET A 248 -0.06 23.76 -2.75
C MET A 248 -0.36 23.98 -4.24
N GLU A 249 0.67 24.13 -5.08
CA GLU A 249 0.50 24.33 -6.51
C GLU A 249 -0.08 23.10 -7.21
N ILE A 250 0.32 21.90 -6.79
CA ILE A 250 -0.23 20.66 -7.32
C ILE A 250 -1.68 20.48 -6.86
N TRP A 251 -1.98 20.65 -5.58
CA TRP A 251 -3.36 20.49 -5.07
C TRP A 251 -4.33 21.52 -5.66
N LYS A 252 -3.91 22.79 -5.85
CA LYS A 252 -4.72 23.80 -6.54
C LYS A 252 -5.04 23.35 -7.98
N PHE A 253 -4.01 22.86 -8.70
CA PHE A 253 -4.18 22.36 -10.06
C PHE A 253 -5.19 21.20 -10.12
N LEU A 254 -5.11 20.24 -9.17
CA LEU A 254 -6.03 19.10 -9.12
C LEU A 254 -7.48 19.52 -8.83
N ILE A 255 -7.69 20.54 -7.97
CA ILE A 255 -9.03 21.11 -7.71
C ILE A 255 -9.59 21.77 -8.98
N GLU A 256 -8.78 22.57 -9.66
CA GLU A 256 -9.19 23.33 -10.85
C GLU A 256 -9.51 22.44 -12.07
N HIS A 257 -8.88 21.26 -12.14
CA HIS A 257 -8.97 20.36 -13.31
C HIS A 257 -9.61 19.01 -12.96
N ASP A 258 -10.29 18.89 -11.81
CA ASP A 258 -10.93 17.64 -11.38
C ASP A 258 -11.90 17.10 -12.44
N ASN A 259 -11.65 15.89 -12.90
CA ASN A 259 -12.49 15.20 -13.89
C ASN A 259 -13.64 14.37 -13.27
N GLY A 260 -13.75 14.35 -11.93
CA GLY A 260 -14.75 13.57 -11.21
C GLY A 260 -14.47 12.07 -11.11
N VAL A 261 -13.37 11.57 -11.68
CA VAL A 261 -13.02 10.14 -11.78
C VAL A 261 -11.71 9.84 -11.07
N THR A 262 -10.64 10.54 -11.42
CA THR A 262 -9.27 10.23 -10.97
C THR A 262 -9.10 10.48 -9.48
N ASN A 263 -8.47 9.51 -8.80
CA ASN A 263 -8.01 9.60 -7.42
C ASN A 263 -6.48 9.74 -7.39
N PHE A 264 -5.97 10.62 -6.53
CA PHE A 264 -4.54 10.82 -6.30
C PHE A 264 -4.16 10.42 -4.88
N HIS A 265 -3.18 9.55 -4.74
CA HIS A 265 -2.70 9.05 -3.46
C HIS A 265 -1.35 9.68 -3.11
N PHE A 266 -1.26 10.29 -1.92
CA PHE A 266 -0.06 10.96 -1.42
C PHE A 266 0.39 10.38 -0.08
N GLU A 267 1.71 10.15 0.08
CA GLU A 267 2.34 9.91 1.37
C GLU A 267 2.75 11.26 1.98
N ILE A 268 2.24 11.60 3.15
CA ILE A 268 2.47 12.90 3.80
C ILE A 268 2.95 12.77 5.25
N SER A 269 3.49 13.88 5.79
CA SER A 269 3.62 14.10 7.24
C SER A 269 2.54 15.08 7.68
N ALA A 270 1.52 14.58 8.40
CA ALA A 270 0.34 15.38 8.71
C ALA A 270 0.65 16.59 9.62
N ASP A 271 1.63 16.44 10.52
CA ASP A 271 2.07 17.53 11.40
C ASP A 271 2.77 18.70 10.68
N LEU A 272 3.18 18.50 9.42
CA LEU A 272 3.70 19.58 8.55
C LEU A 272 2.59 20.39 7.87
N LEU A 273 1.36 19.88 7.79
CA LEU A 273 0.28 20.59 7.11
C LEU A 273 -0.03 21.92 7.80
N THR A 274 -0.02 22.98 7.02
CA THR A 274 -0.46 24.33 7.45
C THR A 274 -1.98 24.43 7.43
N ASP A 275 -2.52 25.41 8.14
CA ASP A 275 -3.97 25.66 8.14
C ASP A 275 -4.48 26.06 6.74
N GLU A 276 -3.62 26.69 5.91
CA GLU A 276 -3.92 27.03 4.51
C GLU A 276 -4.03 25.77 3.65
N GLU A 277 -3.11 24.82 3.83
CA GLU A 277 -3.15 23.54 3.13
C GLU A 277 -4.38 22.72 3.53
N ILE A 278 -4.71 22.66 4.81
CA ILE A 278 -5.91 21.99 5.33
C ILE A 278 -7.18 22.62 4.74
N ALA A 279 -7.25 23.95 4.69
CA ALA A 279 -8.37 24.68 4.11
C ALA A 279 -8.50 24.40 2.59
N LEU A 280 -7.37 24.27 1.89
CA LEU A 280 -7.35 23.96 0.46
C LEU A 280 -7.85 22.53 0.18
N ILE A 281 -7.27 21.52 0.84
CA ILE A 281 -7.68 20.13 0.61
C ILE A 281 -9.12 19.85 1.08
N GLY A 282 -9.61 20.62 2.05
CA GLY A 282 -11.02 20.59 2.48
C GLY A 282 -12.03 21.05 1.42
N GLN A 283 -11.58 21.67 0.31
CA GLN A 283 -12.43 22.07 -0.84
C GLN A 283 -12.51 21.00 -1.93
N MET A 284 -11.72 19.95 -1.80
CA MET A 284 -11.66 18.89 -2.80
C MET A 284 -12.95 18.07 -2.83
N ARG A 285 -13.29 17.55 -4.01
CA ARG A 285 -14.35 16.56 -4.16
C ARG A 285 -14.04 15.34 -3.28
N PRO A 286 -15.03 14.74 -2.60
CA PRO A 286 -14.84 13.47 -1.92
C PRO A 286 -14.22 12.40 -2.85
N GLY A 287 -13.10 11.82 -2.43
CA GLY A 287 -12.35 10.83 -3.19
C GLY A 287 -11.42 11.38 -4.29
N LEU A 288 -11.23 12.70 -4.41
CA LEU A 288 -10.19 13.25 -5.30
C LEU A 288 -8.80 12.86 -4.83
N ILE A 289 -8.55 12.96 -3.52
CA ILE A 289 -7.27 12.50 -2.93
C ILE A 289 -7.49 11.50 -1.81
N GLN A 290 -6.45 10.73 -1.54
CA GLN A 290 -6.28 9.97 -0.31
C GLN A 290 -4.90 10.22 0.26
N LEU A 291 -4.79 10.22 1.59
CA LEU A 291 -3.58 10.55 2.32
C LEU A 291 -3.11 9.34 3.14
N GLU A 292 -1.87 8.92 2.91
CA GLU A 292 -1.17 7.94 3.73
C GLU A 292 -0.27 8.69 4.71
N ILE A 293 -0.50 8.47 6.00
CA ILE A 293 0.08 9.23 7.12
C ILE A 293 0.82 8.26 8.04
N GLY A 294 2.13 8.24 7.94
CA GLY A 294 2.94 7.44 8.84
C GLY A 294 2.95 8.03 10.26
N VAL A 295 2.45 7.30 11.24
CA VAL A 295 2.61 7.59 12.69
C VAL A 295 3.75 6.78 13.26
N GLN A 296 3.74 5.48 13.00
CA GLN A 296 4.67 4.44 13.38
C GLN A 296 4.57 4.02 14.86
N SER A 297 4.56 4.95 15.81
CA SER A 297 4.38 4.75 17.24
C SER A 297 3.91 6.05 17.89
N THR A 298 3.27 5.97 19.05
CA THR A 298 2.97 7.13 19.92
C THR A 298 3.88 7.17 21.15
N ASN A 299 4.80 6.22 21.29
CA ASN A 299 5.75 6.16 22.40
C ASN A 299 6.94 7.09 22.15
N ASP A 300 7.10 8.12 22.97
CA ASP A 300 8.17 9.13 22.85
C ASP A 300 9.57 8.53 22.81
N ALA A 301 9.84 7.49 23.63
CA ALA A 301 11.13 6.83 23.64
C ALA A 301 11.41 6.15 22.29
N THR A 302 10.41 5.49 21.71
CA THR A 302 10.48 4.86 20.39
C THR A 302 10.69 5.91 19.30
N ILE A 303 9.87 6.98 19.29
CA ILE A 303 9.95 8.06 18.28
C ILE A 303 11.34 8.70 18.28
N THR A 304 11.89 8.96 19.47
CA THR A 304 13.25 9.51 19.62
C THR A 304 14.29 8.56 19.04
N GLU A 305 14.23 7.29 19.42
CA GLU A 305 15.23 6.28 19.03
C GLU A 305 15.22 5.96 17.54
N ILE A 306 14.05 5.95 16.93
CA ILE A 306 13.96 5.76 15.47
C ILE A 306 14.30 7.01 14.68
N HIS A 307 14.80 8.06 15.31
CA HIS A 307 15.18 9.35 14.70
C HIS A 307 14.03 10.01 13.92
N ARG A 308 12.79 9.78 14.35
CA ARG A 308 11.62 10.37 13.70
C ARG A 308 11.31 11.73 14.29
N THR A 309 11.18 12.74 13.44
CA THR A 309 10.68 14.05 13.83
C THR A 309 9.17 14.06 13.58
N MET A 310 8.37 14.16 14.63
CA MET A 310 6.91 14.19 14.57
C MET A 310 6.34 14.92 15.79
N GLN A 311 5.35 15.78 15.55
CA GLN A 311 4.56 16.42 16.60
C GLN A 311 3.21 15.70 16.73
N LEU A 312 3.15 14.71 17.62
CA LEU A 312 2.00 13.80 17.73
C LEU A 312 0.66 14.52 17.98
N ASP A 313 0.64 15.52 18.87
CA ASP A 313 -0.58 16.27 19.17
C ASP A 313 -1.04 17.09 17.95
N ARG A 314 -0.11 17.70 17.20
CA ARG A 314 -0.42 18.41 15.96
C ARG A 314 -0.96 17.43 14.91
N LEU A 315 -0.31 16.27 14.73
CA LEU A 315 -0.77 15.21 13.81
C LEU A 315 -2.22 14.83 14.12
N LYS A 316 -2.54 14.52 15.39
CA LYS A 316 -3.91 14.17 15.80
C LYS A 316 -4.91 15.30 15.54
N ALA A 317 -4.53 16.56 15.79
CA ALA A 317 -5.39 17.70 15.53
C ALA A 317 -5.67 17.87 14.02
N VAL A 318 -4.64 17.69 13.20
CA VAL A 318 -4.76 17.75 11.72
C VAL A 318 -5.64 16.65 11.18
N VAL A 319 -5.43 15.38 11.61
CA VAL A 319 -6.27 14.25 11.21
C VAL A 319 -7.75 14.54 11.50
N ARG A 320 -8.08 14.99 12.73
CA ARG A 320 -9.46 15.35 13.06
C ARG A 320 -10.02 16.48 12.19
N SER A 321 -9.20 17.49 11.90
CA SER A 321 -9.64 18.63 11.05
C SER A 321 -9.92 18.23 9.61
N ILE A 322 -9.17 17.25 9.07
CA ILE A 322 -9.42 16.68 7.75
C ILE A 322 -10.72 15.87 7.78
N GLN A 323 -10.93 15.05 8.81
CA GLN A 323 -12.13 14.21 8.98
C GLN A 323 -13.43 15.02 9.03
N GLU A 324 -13.40 16.23 9.63
CA GLU A 324 -14.57 17.12 9.68
C GLU A 324 -15.15 17.48 8.31
N LYS A 325 -14.37 17.30 7.23
CA LYS A 325 -14.80 17.60 5.85
C LYS A 325 -15.36 16.37 5.11
N GLU A 326 -15.17 15.17 5.63
CA GLU A 326 -15.66 13.91 5.06
C GLU A 326 -15.35 13.73 3.56
N ASN A 327 -14.22 14.28 3.08
CA ASN A 327 -13.88 14.28 1.66
C ASN A 327 -12.60 13.53 1.31
N ILE A 328 -11.78 13.15 2.30
CA ILE A 328 -10.47 12.53 2.10
C ILE A 328 -10.42 11.17 2.81
N HIS A 329 -9.97 10.15 2.09
CA HIS A 329 -9.66 8.86 2.69
C HIS A 329 -8.31 8.94 3.41
N GLU A 330 -8.33 8.75 4.73
CA GLU A 330 -7.14 8.76 5.57
C GLU A 330 -6.67 7.35 5.91
N HIS A 331 -5.39 7.11 5.66
CA HIS A 331 -4.70 5.86 5.98
C HIS A 331 -3.59 6.17 6.98
N LEU A 332 -3.68 5.64 8.20
CA LEU A 332 -2.67 5.81 9.25
C LEU A 332 -1.88 4.51 9.43
N ASP A 333 -0.57 4.65 9.72
CA ASP A 333 0.34 3.50 9.84
C ASP A 333 0.98 3.42 11.22
N LEU A 334 1.05 2.18 11.77
CA LEU A 334 1.86 1.82 12.93
C LEU A 334 2.83 0.70 12.57
N ILE A 335 3.99 0.65 13.21
CA ILE A 335 4.99 -0.39 13.00
C ILE A 335 5.28 -1.12 14.32
N ALA A 336 4.97 -2.41 14.38
CA ALA A 336 5.35 -3.27 15.49
C ALA A 336 6.82 -3.71 15.37
N GLY A 337 7.51 -3.80 16.51
CA GLY A 337 8.89 -4.26 16.58
C GLY A 337 9.94 -3.17 16.54
N LEU A 338 9.55 -1.91 16.68
CA LEU A 338 10.45 -0.78 16.84
C LEU A 338 11.17 -0.84 18.21
N PRO A 339 12.38 -0.25 18.33
CA PRO A 339 13.08 -0.15 19.62
C PRO A 339 12.25 0.54 20.70
N TYR A 340 12.42 0.11 21.96
CA TYR A 340 11.72 0.61 23.15
C TYR A 340 10.20 0.43 23.14
N GLU A 341 9.65 -0.37 22.24
CA GLU A 341 8.22 -0.64 22.16
C GLU A 341 7.93 -2.14 22.38
N GLY A 342 7.39 -2.46 23.56
CA GLY A 342 6.89 -3.78 23.92
C GLY A 342 5.40 -3.94 23.59
N TYR A 343 4.84 -5.12 23.88
CA TYR A 343 3.47 -5.46 23.58
C TYR A 343 2.44 -4.46 24.14
N GLU A 344 2.57 -4.12 25.44
CA GLU A 344 1.65 -3.21 26.11
C GLU A 344 1.80 -1.75 25.63
N THR A 345 3.02 -1.36 25.23
CA THR A 345 3.27 -0.02 24.69
C THR A 345 2.69 0.10 23.29
N PHE A 346 2.87 -0.93 22.48
CA PHE A 346 2.26 -1.01 21.14
C PHE A 346 0.73 -1.02 21.22
N ALA A 347 0.15 -1.76 22.17
CA ALA A 347 -1.29 -1.77 22.39
C ALA A 347 -1.85 -0.35 22.70
N ARG A 348 -1.11 0.44 23.50
CA ARG A 348 -1.47 1.85 23.76
C ARG A 348 -1.36 2.71 22.50
N SER A 349 -0.26 2.56 21.73
CA SER A 349 -0.11 3.26 20.44
C SER A 349 -1.26 2.93 19.48
N PHE A 350 -1.65 1.66 19.43
CA PHE A 350 -2.80 1.21 18.65
C PHE A 350 -4.10 1.88 19.08
N ASP A 351 -4.44 1.81 20.38
CA ASP A 351 -5.70 2.36 20.90
C ASP A 351 -5.77 3.87 20.69
N GLU A 352 -4.66 4.58 20.86
CA GLU A 352 -4.57 6.02 20.67
C GLU A 352 -4.82 6.45 19.22
N ILE A 353 -4.28 5.71 18.25
CA ILE A 353 -4.47 6.01 16.83
C ILE A 353 -5.80 5.47 16.32
N TYR A 354 -6.23 4.31 16.77
CA TYR A 354 -7.56 3.76 16.45
C TYR A 354 -8.70 4.68 16.92
N ALA A 355 -8.52 5.37 18.05
CA ALA A 355 -9.49 6.35 18.56
C ALA A 355 -9.70 7.55 17.63
N LEU A 356 -8.80 7.82 16.69
CA LEU A 356 -9.00 8.80 15.61
C LEU A 356 -9.96 8.31 14.54
N LYS A 357 -10.31 7.02 14.51
CA LYS A 357 -11.22 6.40 13.53
C LYS A 357 -10.82 6.67 12.06
N PRO A 358 -9.55 6.45 11.65
CA PRO A 358 -9.17 6.62 10.25
C PRO A 358 -9.96 5.67 9.34
N ASN A 359 -10.02 5.99 8.05
CA ASN A 359 -10.64 5.08 7.07
C ASN A 359 -9.89 3.74 7.00
N GLN A 360 -8.57 3.77 7.17
CA GLN A 360 -7.73 2.60 7.25
C GLN A 360 -6.63 2.79 8.30
N LEU A 361 -6.42 1.79 9.14
CA LEU A 361 -5.29 1.70 10.06
C LEU A 361 -4.44 0.49 9.68
N GLN A 362 -3.24 0.71 9.20
CA GLN A 362 -2.31 -0.34 8.83
C GLN A 362 -1.36 -0.67 9.98
N LEU A 363 -1.27 -1.94 10.31
CA LEU A 363 -0.23 -2.44 11.21
C LEU A 363 0.88 -3.08 10.38
N GLY A 364 2.03 -2.40 10.32
CA GLY A 364 3.25 -2.94 9.73
C GLY A 364 4.10 -3.66 10.78
N PHE A 365 5.05 -4.46 10.28
CA PHE A 365 6.10 -5.06 11.12
C PHE A 365 7.45 -4.56 10.63
N LEU A 366 8.33 -4.22 11.58
CA LEU A 366 9.66 -3.72 11.27
C LEU A 366 10.36 -4.66 10.28
N LYS A 367 10.79 -4.09 9.15
CA LYS A 367 11.64 -4.75 8.16
C LYS A 367 13.05 -4.23 8.31
N VAL A 368 13.99 -5.14 8.57
CA VAL A 368 15.40 -4.79 8.80
C VAL A 368 16.10 -4.72 7.45
N LEU A 369 15.99 -3.57 6.80
CA LEU A 369 16.42 -3.35 5.42
C LEU A 369 17.93 -3.12 5.33
N LYS A 370 18.62 -3.84 4.46
CA LYS A 370 20.05 -3.66 4.18
C LYS A 370 20.34 -2.19 3.83
N GLY A 371 21.39 -1.63 4.43
CA GLY A 371 21.76 -0.23 4.25
C GLY A 371 21.03 0.77 5.15
N SER A 372 20.04 0.35 5.92
CA SER A 372 19.40 1.20 6.93
C SER A 372 20.22 1.24 8.22
N TYR A 373 20.08 2.32 9.00
CA TYR A 373 20.66 2.42 10.33
C TYR A 373 20.20 1.25 11.23
N MET A 374 18.96 0.85 11.14
CA MET A 374 18.38 -0.26 11.90
C MET A 374 19.06 -1.60 11.60
N TYR A 375 19.47 -1.82 10.35
CA TYR A 375 20.24 -3.00 9.95
C TYR A 375 21.65 -2.99 10.58
N GLU A 376 22.33 -1.86 10.53
CA GLU A 376 23.68 -1.71 11.09
C GLU A 376 23.71 -1.88 12.61
N HIS A 377 22.62 -1.50 13.32
CA HIS A 377 22.48 -1.56 14.77
C HIS A 377 21.61 -2.73 15.24
N ALA A 378 21.28 -3.69 14.38
CA ALA A 378 20.37 -4.79 14.68
C ALA A 378 20.76 -5.58 15.95
N THR A 379 22.05 -5.79 16.18
CA THR A 379 22.57 -6.49 17.36
C THR A 379 22.31 -5.71 18.66
N GLU A 380 22.43 -4.39 18.64
CA GLU A 380 22.21 -3.51 19.78
C GLU A 380 20.75 -3.57 20.25
N TYR A 381 19.82 -3.57 19.32
CA TYR A 381 18.38 -3.68 19.60
C TYR A 381 17.90 -5.14 19.79
N GLY A 382 18.81 -6.12 19.71
CA GLY A 382 18.47 -7.54 19.79
C GLY A 382 17.51 -8.00 18.71
N LEU A 383 17.59 -7.39 17.53
CA LEU A 383 16.72 -7.73 16.40
C LEU A 383 17.07 -9.11 15.87
N ILE A 384 16.11 -10.02 15.95
CA ILE A 384 16.10 -11.27 15.20
C ILE A 384 15.03 -11.13 14.14
N TYR A 385 15.39 -11.32 12.88
CA TYR A 385 14.52 -11.14 11.74
C TYR A 385 14.71 -12.24 10.70
N ARG A 386 13.80 -12.33 9.74
CA ARG A 386 13.88 -13.32 8.66
C ARG A 386 15.13 -13.09 7.81
N SER A 387 15.86 -14.16 7.50
CA SER A 387 17.06 -14.10 6.64
C SER A 387 16.75 -13.83 5.17
N ARG A 388 15.49 -14.04 4.74
CA ARG A 388 14.99 -13.78 3.40
C ARG A 388 13.98 -12.62 3.41
N PRO A 389 13.79 -11.95 2.28
CA PRO A 389 12.74 -10.94 2.15
C PRO A 389 11.38 -11.46 2.66
N PRO A 390 10.60 -10.63 3.31
CA PRO A 390 10.77 -9.18 3.50
C PRO A 390 11.58 -8.77 4.75
N TYR A 391 12.46 -9.61 5.31
CA TYR A 391 13.32 -9.33 6.47
C TYR A 391 12.59 -8.86 7.71
N GLU A 392 11.37 -9.32 7.89
CA GLU A 392 10.53 -8.94 9.01
C GLU A 392 11.07 -9.42 10.34
N VAL A 393 10.94 -8.57 11.35
CA VAL A 393 11.33 -8.86 12.72
C VAL A 393 10.57 -10.07 13.28
N LEU A 394 11.29 -10.93 13.97
CA LEU A 394 10.78 -12.09 14.70
C LEU A 394 10.86 -11.90 16.22
N LYS A 395 11.81 -11.07 16.68
CA LYS A 395 12.03 -10.76 18.09
C LYS A 395 12.89 -9.50 18.21
N THR A 396 12.68 -8.75 19.30
CA THR A 396 13.52 -7.61 19.72
C THR A 396 13.87 -7.74 21.20
N ASN A 397 14.62 -6.79 21.75
CA ASN A 397 14.83 -6.72 23.20
C ASN A 397 13.53 -6.47 23.98
N TRP A 398 12.47 -5.92 23.33
CA TRP A 398 11.21 -5.51 23.97
C TRP A 398 10.01 -6.38 23.58
N LEU A 399 10.06 -7.09 22.44
CA LEU A 399 9.00 -7.96 21.94
C LEU A 399 9.51 -9.39 21.73
N LYS A 400 8.84 -10.36 22.34
CA LYS A 400 9.06 -11.79 22.09
C LYS A 400 8.30 -12.25 20.86
N PHE A 401 8.73 -13.36 20.25
CA PHE A 401 8.08 -13.91 19.06
C PHE A 401 6.58 -14.21 19.28
N GLY A 402 6.21 -14.77 20.43
CA GLY A 402 4.81 -15.03 20.75
C GLY A 402 3.95 -13.75 20.84
N GLU A 403 4.54 -12.63 21.27
CA GLU A 403 3.85 -11.32 21.28
C GLU A 403 3.70 -10.75 19.86
N ILE A 404 4.71 -10.93 19.01
CA ILE A 404 4.63 -10.58 17.58
C ILE A 404 3.51 -11.38 16.89
N LEU A 405 3.38 -12.68 17.18
CA LEU A 405 2.29 -13.50 16.64
C LEU A 405 0.92 -12.99 17.08
N ARG A 406 0.76 -12.54 18.33
CA ARG A 406 -0.49 -11.93 18.80
C ARG A 406 -0.80 -10.61 18.08
N ILE A 407 0.21 -9.76 17.84
CA ILE A 407 0.01 -8.53 17.07
C ILE A 407 -0.38 -8.84 15.62
N ARG A 408 0.15 -9.92 15.01
CA ARG A 408 -0.29 -10.39 13.67
C ARG A 408 -1.74 -10.83 13.66
N GLN A 409 -2.20 -11.49 14.72
CA GLN A 409 -3.62 -11.84 14.84
C GLN A 409 -4.49 -10.58 14.94
N VAL A 410 -4.05 -9.56 15.69
CA VAL A 410 -4.74 -8.26 15.76
C VAL A 410 -4.76 -7.59 14.38
N GLU A 411 -3.64 -7.58 13.66
CA GLU A 411 -3.53 -7.02 12.30
C GLU A 411 -4.50 -7.71 11.34
N GLU A 412 -4.56 -9.03 11.32
CA GLU A 412 -5.50 -9.77 10.45
C GLU A 412 -6.97 -9.49 10.81
N MET A 413 -7.31 -9.41 12.11
CA MET A 413 -8.66 -9.06 12.53
C MET A 413 -9.03 -7.61 12.18
N LEU A 414 -8.10 -6.68 12.32
CA LEU A 414 -8.25 -5.29 11.92
C LEU A 414 -8.50 -5.16 10.41
N GLU A 415 -7.70 -5.86 9.59
CA GLU A 415 -7.84 -5.86 8.14
C GLU A 415 -9.19 -6.43 7.70
N VAL A 416 -9.57 -7.57 8.28
CA VAL A 416 -10.82 -8.26 7.92
C VAL A 416 -12.07 -7.48 8.35
N TYR A 417 -12.08 -6.90 9.53
CA TYR A 417 -13.30 -6.39 10.14
C TYR A 417 -13.39 -4.86 10.19
N TYR A 418 -12.27 -4.16 10.26
CA TYR A 418 -12.25 -2.71 10.29
C TYR A 418 -11.86 -2.12 8.92
N ASN A 419 -10.67 -2.44 8.41
CA ASN A 419 -10.14 -1.85 7.16
C ASN A 419 -10.99 -2.20 5.93
N SER A 420 -11.62 -3.38 5.94
CA SER A 420 -12.52 -3.76 4.84
C SER A 420 -13.76 -2.87 4.71
N GLY A 421 -14.12 -2.11 5.75
CA GLY A 421 -15.33 -1.28 5.80
C GLY A 421 -16.64 -2.07 5.75
N GLN A 422 -16.60 -3.41 5.88
CA GLN A 422 -17.76 -4.28 5.64
C GLN A 422 -18.59 -4.56 6.91
N TYR A 423 -18.07 -4.21 8.10
CA TYR A 423 -18.66 -4.52 9.40
C TYR A 423 -18.61 -3.34 10.35
N ALA A 424 -18.77 -2.12 9.82
CA ALA A 424 -18.59 -0.87 10.57
C ALA A 424 -19.54 -0.77 11.77
N THR A 425 -20.81 -1.12 11.60
CA THR A 425 -21.81 -1.14 12.67
C THR A 425 -21.51 -2.23 13.69
N ALA A 426 -21.22 -3.45 13.23
CA ALA A 426 -20.95 -4.58 14.11
C ALA A 426 -19.70 -4.34 14.98
N ILE A 427 -18.62 -3.80 14.42
CA ILE A 427 -17.41 -3.49 15.19
C ILE A 427 -17.68 -2.42 16.24
N ARG A 428 -18.39 -1.35 15.92
CA ARG A 428 -18.79 -0.32 16.91
C ARG A 428 -19.61 -0.89 18.07
N LEU A 429 -20.52 -1.82 17.78
CA LEU A 429 -21.30 -2.49 18.82
C LEU A 429 -20.42 -3.36 19.72
N LEU A 430 -19.46 -4.08 19.14
CA LEU A 430 -18.49 -4.89 19.89
C LEU A 430 -17.54 -4.02 20.72
N GLU A 431 -17.08 -2.89 20.22
CA GLU A 431 -16.22 -1.95 20.95
C GLU A 431 -16.82 -1.54 22.30
N THR A 432 -18.14 -1.42 22.40
CA THR A 432 -18.83 -1.08 23.67
C THR A 432 -18.62 -2.11 24.78
N GLN A 433 -18.18 -3.31 24.43
CA GLN A 433 -17.98 -4.43 25.37
C GLN A 433 -16.53 -4.51 25.88
N TYR A 434 -15.67 -3.57 25.46
CA TYR A 434 -14.24 -3.59 25.77
C TYR A 434 -13.77 -2.23 26.26
N ALA A 435 -12.75 -2.26 27.13
CA ALA A 435 -12.07 -1.03 27.57
C ALA A 435 -11.05 -0.53 26.54
N SER A 436 -10.67 -1.37 25.56
CA SER A 436 -9.64 -1.11 24.58
C SER A 436 -9.97 -1.80 23.26
N ALA A 437 -9.81 -1.10 22.16
CA ALA A 437 -9.99 -1.67 20.82
C ALA A 437 -8.94 -2.75 20.54
N PHE A 438 -7.71 -2.54 20.97
CA PHE A 438 -6.67 -3.56 20.85
C PHE A 438 -7.05 -4.86 21.55
N ALA A 439 -7.60 -4.77 22.79
CA ALA A 439 -8.06 -5.96 23.52
C ALA A 439 -9.21 -6.68 22.81
N MET A 440 -10.13 -5.94 22.17
CA MET A 440 -11.20 -6.51 21.35
C MET A 440 -10.65 -7.33 20.18
N PHE A 441 -9.77 -6.75 19.38
CA PHE A 441 -9.18 -7.45 18.24
C PHE A 441 -8.28 -8.61 18.68
N ALA A 442 -7.56 -8.47 19.80
CA ALA A 442 -6.74 -9.55 20.36
C ALA A 442 -7.61 -10.75 20.83
N GLU A 443 -8.75 -10.50 21.48
CA GLU A 443 -9.67 -11.58 21.89
C GLU A 443 -10.34 -12.23 20.66
N LEU A 444 -10.69 -11.44 19.64
CA LEU A 444 -11.21 -11.97 18.38
C LEU A 444 -10.16 -12.82 17.65
N GLY A 445 -8.89 -12.39 17.63
CA GLY A 445 -7.79 -13.18 17.08
C GLY A 445 -7.59 -14.50 17.84
N THR A 446 -7.65 -14.47 19.17
CA THR A 446 -7.60 -15.69 20.00
C THR A 446 -8.76 -16.63 19.65
N PHE A 447 -9.97 -16.11 19.50
CA PHE A 447 -11.14 -16.91 19.09
C PHE A 447 -10.95 -17.56 17.71
N TYR A 448 -10.38 -16.82 16.75
CA TYR A 448 -10.03 -17.36 15.43
C TYR A 448 -9.04 -18.52 15.51
N GLU A 449 -8.01 -18.38 16.37
CA GLU A 449 -7.00 -19.44 16.60
C GLU A 449 -7.63 -20.69 17.23
N GLU A 450 -8.42 -20.53 18.30
CA GLU A 450 -9.08 -21.63 19.00
C GLU A 450 -10.02 -22.44 18.11
N HIS A 451 -10.65 -21.78 17.12
CA HIS A 451 -11.60 -22.42 16.20
C HIS A 451 -10.98 -22.82 14.84
N GLY A 452 -9.66 -22.57 14.64
CA GLY A 452 -8.94 -22.94 13.42
C GLY A 452 -9.40 -22.15 12.19
N TYR A 453 -9.82 -20.89 12.34
CA TYR A 453 -10.30 -20.05 11.24
C TYR A 453 -9.19 -19.35 10.46
N PHE A 454 -7.98 -19.29 11.00
CA PHE A 454 -6.83 -18.74 10.29
C PHE A 454 -6.36 -19.65 9.14
N GLY A 455 -5.72 -19.07 8.12
CA GLY A 455 -5.13 -19.80 7.02
C GLY A 455 -6.12 -20.27 5.94
N MET A 456 -7.40 -19.86 6.04
CA MET A 456 -8.42 -20.14 5.03
C MET A 456 -9.24 -18.91 4.68
N GLY A 457 -9.68 -18.82 3.42
CA GLY A 457 -10.55 -17.73 2.98
C GLY A 457 -11.99 -17.91 3.47
N HIS A 458 -12.55 -16.90 4.13
CA HIS A 458 -13.94 -16.85 4.52
C HIS A 458 -14.74 -15.88 3.66
N SER A 459 -15.94 -16.29 3.21
CA SER A 459 -16.87 -15.38 2.55
C SER A 459 -17.35 -14.29 3.52
N ARG A 460 -17.84 -13.16 2.99
CA ARG A 460 -18.42 -12.09 3.82
C ARG A 460 -19.51 -12.62 4.77
N MET A 461 -20.40 -13.44 4.26
CA MET A 461 -21.45 -14.07 5.08
C MET A 461 -20.85 -14.90 6.22
N ARG A 462 -19.83 -15.74 5.91
CA ARG A 462 -19.18 -16.57 6.94
C ARG A 462 -18.48 -15.72 8.01
N ARG A 463 -17.85 -14.62 7.63
CA ARG A 463 -17.24 -13.67 8.58
C ARG A 463 -18.26 -13.04 9.51
N ALA A 464 -19.46 -12.69 9.00
CA ALA A 464 -20.58 -12.22 9.84
C ALA A 464 -21.05 -13.30 10.82
N GLU A 465 -21.18 -14.57 10.36
CA GLU A 465 -21.51 -15.71 11.23
C GLU A 465 -20.46 -15.92 12.33
N ILE A 466 -19.17 -15.79 12.00
CA ILE A 466 -18.08 -15.91 12.97
C ILE A 466 -18.19 -14.83 14.06
N LEU A 467 -18.53 -13.58 13.71
CA LEU A 467 -18.78 -12.53 14.72
C LEU A 467 -19.97 -12.86 15.64
N LEU A 468 -21.02 -13.50 15.11
CA LEU A 468 -22.14 -13.97 15.95
C LEU A 468 -21.73 -15.12 16.87
N GLU A 469 -20.94 -16.07 16.37
CA GLU A 469 -20.38 -17.17 17.16
C GLU A 469 -19.50 -16.62 18.28
N PHE A 470 -18.61 -15.68 17.96
CA PHE A 470 -17.76 -14.97 18.91
C PHE A 470 -18.59 -14.27 19.99
N ALA A 471 -19.59 -13.46 19.59
CA ALA A 471 -20.44 -12.76 20.55
C ALA A 471 -21.24 -13.72 21.41
N LYS A 472 -21.77 -14.82 20.85
CA LYS A 472 -22.50 -15.85 21.59
C LYS A 472 -21.65 -16.49 22.69
N GLU A 473 -20.38 -16.74 22.39
CA GLU A 473 -19.47 -17.40 23.32
C GLU A 473 -18.86 -16.43 24.35
N ARG A 474 -18.47 -15.24 23.93
CA ARG A 474 -17.68 -14.30 24.73
C ARG A 474 -18.46 -13.07 25.22
N ARG A 475 -19.49 -12.64 24.50
CA ARG A 475 -20.21 -11.36 24.73
C ARG A 475 -21.72 -11.50 24.46
N SER A 476 -22.35 -12.47 25.05
CA SER A 476 -23.77 -12.80 24.77
C SER A 476 -24.76 -11.64 24.99
N GLY A 477 -24.42 -10.66 25.82
CA GLY A 477 -25.27 -9.49 26.08
C GLY A 477 -25.48 -8.58 24.87
N VAL A 478 -24.50 -8.53 23.93
CA VAL A 478 -24.63 -7.70 22.73
C VAL A 478 -25.28 -8.45 21.55
N LEU A 479 -25.46 -9.76 21.66
CA LEU A 479 -25.89 -10.63 20.57
C LEU A 479 -27.16 -10.16 19.82
N PRO A 480 -28.26 -9.73 20.50
CA PRO A 480 -29.47 -9.30 19.79
C PRO A 480 -29.22 -8.09 18.87
N VAL A 481 -28.55 -7.04 19.36
CA VAL A 481 -28.28 -5.83 18.58
C VAL A 481 -27.20 -6.09 17.54
N LEU A 482 -26.20 -6.92 17.83
CA LEU A 482 -25.16 -7.32 16.87
C LEU A 482 -25.74 -8.08 15.68
N GLY A 483 -26.71 -8.96 15.91
CA GLY A 483 -27.37 -9.70 14.84
C GLY A 483 -28.07 -8.78 13.82
N GLU A 484 -28.79 -7.76 14.30
CA GLU A 484 -29.40 -6.74 13.43
C GLU A 484 -28.34 -5.83 12.81
N GLY A 485 -27.30 -5.41 13.54
CA GLY A 485 -26.18 -4.61 13.02
C GLY A 485 -25.44 -5.30 11.89
N LEU A 486 -25.22 -6.62 11.98
CA LEU A 486 -24.61 -7.40 10.90
C LEU A 486 -25.54 -7.50 9.66
N VAL A 487 -26.84 -7.59 9.85
CA VAL A 487 -27.79 -7.54 8.72
C VAL A 487 -27.73 -6.16 8.06
N TYR A 488 -27.63 -5.10 8.87
CA TYR A 488 -27.47 -3.73 8.36
C TYR A 488 -26.19 -3.59 7.53
N ASP A 489 -25.01 -3.95 8.06
CA ASP A 489 -23.72 -3.88 7.38
C ASP A 489 -23.71 -4.68 6.06
N LEU A 490 -24.31 -5.88 6.06
CA LEU A 490 -24.37 -6.73 4.88
C LEU A 490 -25.18 -6.08 3.75
N TYR A 491 -26.37 -5.49 4.05
CA TYR A 491 -27.21 -4.83 3.07
C TYR A 491 -26.72 -3.43 2.71
N GLU A 492 -26.05 -2.72 3.59
CA GLU A 492 -25.38 -1.46 3.27
C GLU A 492 -24.27 -1.68 2.21
N ARG A 493 -23.63 -2.84 2.21
CA ARG A 493 -22.58 -3.17 1.23
C ARG A 493 -23.14 -3.62 -0.11
N GLU A 494 -24.12 -4.52 -0.13
CA GLU A 494 -24.71 -5.05 -1.39
C GLU A 494 -26.09 -5.65 -1.22
N ASN A 495 -26.83 -5.73 -2.29
CA ASN A 495 -28.09 -6.49 -2.34
C ASN A 495 -27.77 -7.99 -2.37
N LEU A 496 -27.96 -8.66 -1.24
CA LEU A 496 -27.60 -10.05 -1.08
C LEU A 496 -28.43 -10.99 -1.98
N GLY A 497 -27.76 -11.96 -2.58
CA GLY A 497 -28.43 -13.02 -3.36
C GLY A 497 -29.19 -14.01 -2.48
N SER A 498 -28.80 -14.17 -1.21
CA SER A 498 -29.48 -15.00 -0.20
C SER A 498 -29.47 -14.28 1.14
N ARG A 499 -30.62 -14.37 1.85
CA ARG A 499 -30.81 -13.74 3.15
C ARG A 499 -30.00 -14.45 4.23
N PRO A 500 -29.39 -13.72 5.21
CA PRO A 500 -28.75 -14.34 6.35
C PRO A 500 -29.73 -15.21 7.15
N ALA A 501 -29.28 -16.39 7.60
CA ALA A 501 -30.15 -17.35 8.32
C ALA A 501 -30.67 -16.83 9.66
N TRP A 502 -29.96 -15.89 10.29
CA TRP A 502 -30.34 -15.25 11.55
C TRP A 502 -31.24 -14.03 11.39
N ALA A 503 -31.42 -13.54 10.15
CA ALA A 503 -32.25 -12.36 9.90
C ALA A 503 -33.75 -12.72 9.97
N ALA A 504 -34.57 -11.77 10.45
CA ALA A 504 -36.02 -11.92 10.54
C ALA A 504 -36.68 -12.23 9.19
N ASP A 505 -37.85 -12.86 9.16
CA ASP A 505 -38.54 -13.22 7.92
C ASP A 505 -39.02 -11.97 7.15
N ALA A 506 -38.50 -11.75 5.95
CA ALA A 506 -38.85 -10.62 5.09
C ALA A 506 -40.33 -10.60 4.65
N ASN A 507 -41.05 -11.72 4.78
CA ASN A 507 -42.48 -11.76 4.47
C ASN A 507 -43.32 -10.86 5.40
N GLU A 508 -42.82 -10.55 6.60
CA GLU A 508 -43.50 -9.69 7.59
C GLU A 508 -43.64 -8.23 7.10
N TRP A 509 -42.75 -7.75 6.19
CA TRP A 509 -42.85 -6.38 5.64
C TRP A 509 -42.87 -6.33 4.11
N LYS A 510 -43.41 -7.37 3.49
CA LYS A 510 -43.53 -7.48 2.02
C LYS A 510 -44.32 -6.33 1.37
N GLN A 511 -45.26 -5.77 2.12
CA GLN A 511 -46.05 -4.61 1.66
C GLN A 511 -45.14 -3.36 1.55
N MET A 512 -44.31 -3.11 2.56
CA MET A 512 -43.33 -2.01 2.52
C MET A 512 -42.39 -2.13 1.32
N THR A 513 -41.89 -3.33 1.07
CA THR A 513 -41.04 -3.60 -0.11
C THR A 513 -41.75 -3.32 -1.42
N ARG A 514 -43.06 -3.59 -1.52
CA ARG A 514 -43.85 -3.27 -2.73
C ARG A 514 -44.14 -1.78 -2.90
N GLN A 515 -44.33 -1.06 -1.81
CA GLN A 515 -44.71 0.35 -1.80
C GLN A 515 -43.49 1.26 -2.02
N TYR A 516 -42.36 0.99 -1.35
CA TYR A 516 -41.19 1.87 -1.29
C TYR A 516 -39.96 1.31 -2.01
N GLY A 517 -40.00 0.05 -2.46
CA GLY A 517 -38.88 -0.57 -3.19
C GLY A 517 -38.78 0.00 -4.60
N LYS A 518 -37.54 0.33 -5.02
CA LYS A 518 -37.22 0.58 -6.42
C LYS A 518 -36.94 -0.74 -7.13
N ASN A 519 -37.02 -0.77 -8.47
CA ASN A 519 -36.86 -1.97 -9.30
C ASN A 519 -35.82 -2.99 -8.75
N GLY A 520 -36.31 -4.09 -8.31
CA GLY A 520 -35.77 -5.37 -7.82
C GLY A 520 -34.30 -5.49 -7.37
N LYS A 521 -33.32 -4.99 -8.13
CA LYS A 521 -31.89 -5.08 -7.80
C LYS A 521 -31.26 -3.75 -7.37
N GLN A 522 -31.98 -2.65 -7.54
CA GLN A 522 -31.46 -1.29 -7.29
C GLN A 522 -31.64 -0.82 -5.85
N SER A 523 -32.51 -1.47 -5.10
CA SER A 523 -32.71 -1.15 -3.69
C SER A 523 -33.14 -2.39 -2.88
N HIS A 524 -32.91 -2.34 -1.58
CA HIS A 524 -33.38 -3.32 -0.60
C HIS A 524 -34.05 -2.58 0.57
N ILE A 525 -35.10 -3.17 1.14
CA ILE A 525 -35.75 -2.64 2.36
C ILE A 525 -35.64 -3.69 3.45
N GLU A 526 -35.13 -3.26 4.60
CA GLU A 526 -34.96 -4.09 5.78
C GLU A 526 -35.63 -3.46 6.99
N ARG A 527 -36.07 -4.30 7.95
CA ARG A 527 -36.70 -3.91 9.21
C ARG A 527 -35.75 -4.11 10.37
N PHE A 528 -35.64 -3.09 11.25
CA PHE A 528 -34.79 -3.11 12.42
C PHE A 528 -35.55 -2.64 13.66
N PHE A 529 -35.21 -3.19 14.84
CA PHE A 529 -35.62 -2.69 16.13
C PHE A 529 -34.60 -1.77 16.80
N TYR A 530 -33.53 -1.41 16.05
CA TYR A 530 -32.51 -0.47 16.48
C TYR A 530 -32.26 0.54 15.37
N ARG A 531 -31.89 1.77 15.74
CA ARG A 531 -31.39 2.75 14.78
C ARG A 531 -29.89 2.66 14.73
N PHE A 532 -29.34 2.43 13.53
CA PHE A 532 -27.92 2.42 13.28
C PHE A 532 -27.53 3.70 12.52
N SER A 533 -26.41 4.32 12.93
CA SER A 533 -25.80 5.34 12.10
C SER A 533 -24.79 4.67 11.17
N GLY A 534 -24.81 4.99 9.89
CA GLY A 534 -23.83 4.48 8.93
C GLY A 534 -22.43 5.09 9.09
N HIS A 535 -22.25 6.14 9.91
CA HIS A 535 -20.97 6.86 9.99
C HIS A 535 -19.96 6.15 10.89
N ARG A 536 -18.81 5.80 10.32
CA ARG A 536 -17.70 5.14 11.02
C ARG A 536 -17.17 5.94 12.22
N GLN A 537 -17.24 7.28 12.13
CA GLN A 537 -16.70 8.20 13.13
C GLN A 537 -17.57 8.36 14.38
N ASP A 538 -18.80 7.83 14.38
CA ASP A 538 -19.65 7.92 15.53
C ASP A 538 -19.07 7.18 16.74
N THR A 539 -19.26 7.78 17.91
CA THR A 539 -18.84 7.18 19.17
C THR A 539 -19.53 5.83 19.36
N ALA A 540 -18.77 4.81 19.74
CA ALA A 540 -19.29 3.49 20.04
C ALA A 540 -20.33 3.57 21.18
N SER A 541 -21.57 3.28 20.87
CA SER A 541 -22.68 3.23 21.85
C SER A 541 -23.67 2.13 21.49
N LEU A 542 -24.29 1.53 22.49
CA LEU A 542 -25.36 0.60 22.24
C LEU A 542 -26.65 1.39 22.00
N PRO A 543 -27.30 1.22 20.83
CA PRO A 543 -28.59 1.84 20.59
C PRO A 543 -29.66 1.20 21.48
N GLU A 544 -30.61 2.00 21.91
CA GLU A 544 -31.79 1.48 22.64
C GLU A 544 -32.69 0.71 21.67
N ARG A 545 -33.26 -0.38 22.17
CA ARG A 545 -34.24 -1.15 21.42
C ARG A 545 -35.54 -0.37 21.33
N LEU A 546 -36.03 -0.18 20.11
CA LEU A 546 -37.29 0.50 19.82
C LEU A 546 -38.52 -0.40 20.17
N GLU A 547 -39.62 0.21 20.57
CA GLU A 547 -40.91 -0.48 20.73
C GLU A 547 -41.48 -0.86 19.35
N ASP A 548 -41.52 0.10 18.42
CA ASP A 548 -41.92 -0.09 17.04
C ASP A 548 -40.71 -0.20 16.12
N PRO A 549 -40.73 -1.08 15.10
CA PRO A 549 -39.62 -1.24 14.18
C PRO A 549 -39.48 -0.05 13.23
N VAL A 550 -38.26 0.23 12.80
CA VAL A 550 -37.95 1.15 11.73
C VAL A 550 -37.61 0.39 10.45
N TYR A 551 -37.86 1.01 9.32
CA TYR A 551 -37.56 0.45 8.01
C TYR A 551 -36.47 1.27 7.35
N VAL A 552 -35.46 0.60 6.79
CA VAL A 552 -34.33 1.22 6.11
C VAL A 552 -34.34 0.78 4.65
N ARG A 553 -34.29 1.76 3.72
CA ARG A 553 -34.07 1.50 2.31
C ARG A 553 -32.61 1.76 1.97
N PHE A 554 -31.93 0.74 1.45
CA PHE A 554 -30.60 0.83 0.88
C PHE A 554 -30.71 1.04 -0.62
N ASP A 555 -30.05 2.07 -1.17
CA ASP A 555 -30.06 2.45 -2.58
C ASP A 555 -28.70 2.15 -3.23
N TYR A 556 -28.64 1.09 -4.02
CA TYR A 556 -27.41 0.64 -4.68
C TYR A 556 -27.05 1.42 -5.95
N THR A 557 -27.89 2.36 -6.38
CA THR A 557 -27.60 3.23 -7.52
C THR A 557 -26.69 4.40 -7.13
N ARG A 558 -26.54 4.64 -5.84
CA ARG A 558 -25.70 5.69 -5.27
C ARG A 558 -24.81 5.10 -4.20
N ARG A 559 -23.52 5.37 -4.30
CA ARG A 559 -22.53 4.89 -3.36
C ARG A 559 -21.67 6.03 -2.85
N ASP A 560 -21.28 5.91 -1.60
CA ASP A 560 -20.30 6.81 -1.02
C ASP A 560 -18.95 6.66 -1.76
N PRO A 561 -18.30 7.77 -2.17
CA PRO A 561 -17.04 7.71 -2.92
C PRO A 561 -15.83 7.27 -2.09
N LEU A 562 -15.89 7.33 -0.74
CA LEU A 562 -14.78 6.98 0.14
C LEU A 562 -14.79 5.50 0.56
N ASP A 563 -15.96 4.97 0.92
CA ASP A 563 -16.09 3.60 1.43
C ASP A 563 -16.94 2.67 0.55
N HIS A 564 -17.54 3.20 -0.52
CA HIS A 564 -18.39 2.48 -1.47
C HIS A 564 -19.66 1.85 -0.87
N GLN A 565 -20.12 2.32 0.29
CA GLN A 565 -21.38 1.90 0.88
C GLN A 565 -22.57 2.46 0.10
N ALA A 566 -23.69 1.74 0.13
CA ALA A 566 -24.92 2.20 -0.46
C ALA A 566 -25.52 3.35 0.36
N GLN A 567 -26.08 4.34 -0.30
CA GLN A 567 -26.89 5.32 0.42
C GLN A 567 -28.11 4.65 1.04
N HIS A 568 -28.45 5.04 2.25
CA HIS A 568 -29.60 4.53 2.96
C HIS A 568 -30.51 5.65 3.48
N GLU A 569 -31.78 5.34 3.70
CA GLU A 569 -32.74 6.24 4.32
C GLU A 569 -33.69 5.49 5.22
N TYR A 570 -34.06 6.11 6.34
CA TYR A 570 -35.12 5.63 7.23
C TYR A 570 -36.49 6.03 6.66
N LEU A 571 -37.34 5.04 6.39
CA LEU A 571 -38.69 5.27 5.89
C LEU A 571 -39.63 5.63 7.05
N GLU A 572 -40.37 6.72 6.90
CA GLU A 572 -41.47 7.03 7.81
C GLU A 572 -42.67 6.11 7.51
N TYR A 573 -43.03 5.28 8.46
CA TYR A 573 -44.22 4.44 8.39
C TYR A 573 -45.31 5.01 9.33
N SER A 574 -46.29 5.70 8.77
CA SER A 574 -47.55 5.97 9.45
C SER A 574 -48.43 4.73 9.27
N GLY A 575 -48.33 3.79 10.22
CA GLY A 575 -49.24 2.64 10.22
C GLY A 575 -50.68 3.10 10.23
N GLU A 576 -51.43 2.84 9.16
CA GLU A 576 -52.90 2.72 9.19
C GLU A 576 -53.26 1.25 9.27
#